data_76d6a48c444831bb14fc404996d1051c
#
_entry.id   76d6a48c444831bb14fc404996d1051c
#
_cell.length_a   1.000
_cell.length_b   1.000
_cell.length_c   1.000
_cell.angle_alpha   90.00
_cell.angle_beta   90.00
_cell.angle_gamma   90.00
#
_symmetry.space_group_name_H-M   'P 1'
#
loop_
_entity.id
_entity.type
_entity.pdbx_description
1 polymer ?
#
loop_
_entity_poly.entity_id
_entity_poly.type
_entity_poly.pdbx_seq_one_letter_code
_entity_poly.pdbx_strand_id
1 'polypeptide(L)'
;MITFIKMEFLKLKRSKIFLLSILMAALPSILMFIATFAFDETQSFDALFSTVNMYMSALFAILLFSIIISYLFGREYNEHTLKTMLTVPISRGKFLISKYLMFLIWILILTVVTSLSTLAFGFAAGLTGFTLQLFLNSFAELLFANILLFLTFSPFVFISLFITNMVPAMVGGASLTLVSLLVNGQSWAPYVPWACPYLISSGEIADYGVNLMIPYGVILATFIIGLAVSYVYFTKKDVPL
;
A
#
# COMPACT_ATOMS: atom_id res chain seq x y z
N MET A 1 -21.64 -10.21 -4.82
CA MET A 1 -20.36 -9.66 -4.33
C MET A 1 -19.18 -10.51 -4.78
N ILE A 2 -19.15 -11.80 -4.51
CA ILE A 2 -18.06 -12.73 -4.92
C ILE A 2 -17.82 -12.71 -6.43
N THR A 3 -18.87 -12.69 -7.24
CA THR A 3 -18.79 -12.65 -8.72
C THR A 3 -18.06 -11.38 -9.21
N PHE A 4 -18.28 -10.23 -8.52
CA PHE A 4 -17.60 -8.98 -8.83
C PHE A 4 -16.11 -9.03 -8.51
N ILE A 5 -15.76 -9.54 -7.34
CA ILE A 5 -14.35 -9.73 -6.93
C ILE A 5 -13.66 -10.67 -7.93
N LYS A 6 -14.34 -11.74 -8.36
CA LYS A 6 -13.80 -12.64 -9.41
C LYS A 6 -13.57 -11.94 -10.74
N MET A 7 -14.50 -11.11 -11.18
CA MET A 7 -14.35 -10.33 -12.43
C MET A 7 -13.18 -9.33 -12.33
N GLU A 8 -13.07 -8.61 -11.21
CA GLU A 8 -11.96 -7.69 -10.97
C GLU A 8 -10.61 -8.43 -10.94
N PHE A 9 -10.56 -9.60 -10.29
CA PHE A 9 -9.35 -10.43 -10.26
C PHE A 9 -8.95 -10.93 -11.66
N LEU A 10 -9.90 -11.32 -12.51
CA LEU A 10 -9.62 -11.72 -13.89
C LEU A 10 -9.11 -10.55 -14.75
N LYS A 11 -9.62 -9.34 -14.51
CA LYS A 11 -9.11 -8.12 -15.15
C LYS A 11 -7.66 -7.85 -14.73
N LEU A 12 -7.34 -8.03 -13.44
CA LEU A 12 -5.98 -7.86 -12.91
C LEU A 12 -4.98 -8.84 -13.50
N LYS A 13 -5.33 -10.12 -13.56
CA LYS A 13 -4.44 -11.17 -14.07
C LYS A 13 -3.91 -10.87 -15.49
N ARG A 14 -4.66 -10.10 -16.29
CA ARG A 14 -4.28 -9.69 -17.65
C ARG A 14 -3.63 -8.30 -17.72
N SER A 15 -3.45 -7.64 -16.58
CA SER A 15 -2.94 -6.27 -16.51
C SER A 15 -1.42 -6.24 -16.40
N LYS A 16 -0.76 -5.42 -17.22
CA LYS A 16 0.68 -5.12 -17.11
C LYS A 16 1.01 -4.44 -15.77
N ILE A 17 0.07 -3.68 -15.20
CA ILE A 17 0.25 -2.98 -13.92
C ILE A 17 0.38 -3.98 -12.77
N PHE A 18 -0.33 -5.11 -12.84
CA PHE A 18 -0.20 -6.16 -11.83
C PHE A 18 1.23 -6.76 -11.84
N LEU A 19 1.77 -7.06 -13.01
CA LEU A 19 3.14 -7.57 -13.13
C LEU A 19 4.18 -6.53 -12.67
N LEU A 20 3.99 -5.27 -13.06
CA LEU A 20 4.87 -4.18 -12.61
C LEU A 20 4.81 -3.99 -11.09
N SER A 21 3.64 -4.11 -10.47
CA SER A 21 3.51 -4.00 -9.01
C SER A 21 4.21 -5.14 -8.26
N ILE A 22 4.21 -6.36 -8.81
CA ILE A 22 4.98 -7.48 -8.26
C ILE A 22 6.49 -7.21 -8.33
N LEU A 23 6.98 -6.71 -9.47
CA LEU A 23 8.39 -6.34 -9.61
C LEU A 23 8.78 -5.21 -8.65
N MET A 24 7.95 -4.19 -8.52
CA MET A 24 8.20 -3.10 -7.57
C MET A 24 8.15 -3.55 -6.11
N ALA A 25 7.31 -4.52 -5.75
CA ALA A 25 7.27 -5.08 -4.40
C ALA A 25 8.53 -5.91 -4.06
N ALA A 26 9.18 -6.50 -5.06
CA ALA A 26 10.44 -7.20 -4.88
C ALA A 26 11.67 -6.25 -4.90
N LEU A 27 11.51 -5.01 -5.39
CA LEU A 27 12.62 -4.06 -5.53
C LEU A 27 13.40 -3.79 -4.24
N PRO A 28 12.79 -3.55 -3.07
CA PRO A 28 13.55 -3.34 -1.83
C PRO A 28 14.50 -4.50 -1.52
N SER A 29 14.01 -5.73 -1.71
CA SER A 29 14.82 -6.94 -1.49
C SER A 29 15.97 -7.06 -2.50
N ILE A 30 15.73 -6.71 -3.76
CA ILE A 30 16.75 -6.71 -4.82
C ILE A 30 17.81 -5.64 -4.53
N LEU A 31 17.39 -4.45 -4.13
CA LEU A 31 18.32 -3.36 -3.79
C LEU A 31 19.22 -3.73 -2.60
N MET A 32 18.65 -4.35 -1.57
CA MET A 32 19.43 -4.81 -0.43
C MET A 32 20.37 -5.98 -0.78
N PHE A 33 19.93 -6.89 -1.65
CA PHE A 33 20.81 -7.94 -2.19
C PHE A 33 22.02 -7.34 -2.93
N ILE A 34 21.81 -6.36 -3.79
CA ILE A 34 22.89 -5.66 -4.51
C ILE A 34 23.80 -4.92 -3.51
N ALA A 35 23.22 -4.26 -2.50
CA ALA A 35 23.97 -3.52 -1.49
C ALA A 35 24.90 -4.44 -0.68
N THR A 36 24.47 -5.67 -0.36
CA THR A 36 25.30 -6.65 0.35
C THR A 36 26.60 -6.96 -0.40
N PHE A 37 26.56 -7.05 -1.72
CA PHE A 37 27.77 -7.30 -2.53
C PHE A 37 28.56 -6.01 -2.84
N ALA A 38 27.91 -4.86 -2.91
CA ALA A 38 28.56 -3.61 -3.26
C ALA A 38 29.39 -3.03 -2.09
N PHE A 39 28.95 -3.27 -0.85
CA PHE A 39 29.56 -2.67 0.34
C PHE A 39 30.27 -3.67 1.25
N ASP A 40 30.35 -4.94 0.84
CA ASP A 40 31.04 -6.03 1.57
C ASP A 40 30.60 -6.15 3.05
N GLU A 41 29.34 -5.79 3.33
CA GLU A 41 28.76 -5.85 4.67
C GLU A 41 28.19 -7.24 4.93
N THR A 42 28.71 -7.90 5.98
CA THR A 42 28.12 -9.14 6.50
C THR A 42 26.80 -8.81 7.22
N GLN A 43 25.72 -8.75 6.48
CA GLN A 43 24.39 -8.53 7.06
C GLN A 43 23.83 -9.85 7.63
N SER A 44 23.07 -9.74 8.70
CA SER A 44 22.24 -10.85 9.19
C SER A 44 20.88 -10.83 8.53
N PHE A 45 20.16 -11.98 8.58
CA PHE A 45 18.75 -12.00 8.14
C PHE A 45 17.88 -10.99 8.89
N ASP A 46 18.15 -10.71 10.15
CA ASP A 46 17.43 -9.74 10.97
C ASP A 46 17.58 -8.32 10.40
N ALA A 47 18.81 -7.90 10.13
CA ALA A 47 19.08 -6.60 9.51
C ALA A 47 18.46 -6.49 8.11
N LEU A 48 18.50 -7.57 7.30
CA LEU A 48 17.89 -7.59 5.98
C LEU A 48 16.38 -7.38 6.07
N PHE A 49 15.67 -8.15 6.92
CA PHE A 49 14.23 -8.04 7.08
C PHE A 49 13.81 -6.67 7.60
N SER A 50 14.48 -6.15 8.63
CA SER A 50 14.21 -4.84 9.21
C SER A 50 14.35 -3.74 8.15
N THR A 51 15.47 -3.74 7.42
CA THR A 51 15.75 -2.73 6.39
C THR A 51 14.74 -2.82 5.22
N VAL A 52 14.42 -4.01 4.75
CA VAL A 52 13.42 -4.19 3.68
C VAL A 52 12.03 -3.75 4.14
N ASN A 53 11.62 -4.08 5.38
CA ASN A 53 10.35 -3.64 5.95
C ASN A 53 10.28 -2.12 6.04
N MET A 54 11.36 -1.46 6.47
CA MET A 54 11.47 -0.01 6.50
C MET A 54 11.29 0.61 5.11
N TYR A 55 12.10 0.18 4.12
CA TYR A 55 11.98 0.72 2.77
C TYR A 55 10.63 0.42 2.13
N MET A 56 10.09 -0.79 2.33
CA MET A 56 8.77 -1.13 1.79
C MET A 56 7.70 -0.24 2.39
N SER A 57 7.61 -0.10 3.72
CA SER A 57 6.55 0.62 4.41
C SER A 57 6.64 2.13 4.25
N ALA A 58 7.86 2.71 4.32
CA ALA A 58 8.05 4.15 4.30
C ALA A 58 8.14 4.75 2.88
N LEU A 59 8.48 3.94 1.87
CA LEU A 59 8.76 4.44 0.52
C LEU A 59 7.94 3.69 -0.55
N PHE A 60 8.22 2.41 -0.76
CA PHE A 60 7.68 1.67 -1.90
C PHE A 60 6.18 1.42 -1.81
N ALA A 61 5.64 1.11 -0.61
CA ALA A 61 4.22 0.84 -0.45
C ALA A 61 3.37 2.10 -0.67
N ILE A 62 3.82 3.28 -0.24
CA ILE A 62 3.10 4.54 -0.47
C ILE A 62 2.94 4.78 -1.99
N LEU A 63 4.01 4.62 -2.74
CA LEU A 63 4.02 4.79 -4.19
C LEU A 63 3.17 3.72 -4.89
N LEU A 64 3.36 2.45 -4.52
CA LEU A 64 2.60 1.32 -5.07
C LEU A 64 1.10 1.45 -4.84
N PHE A 65 0.68 1.79 -3.61
CA PHE A 65 -0.73 1.88 -3.25
C PHE A 65 -1.42 3.02 -3.99
N SER A 66 -0.72 4.14 -4.22
CA SER A 66 -1.26 5.24 -5.02
C SER A 66 -1.48 4.83 -6.48
N ILE A 67 -0.55 4.07 -7.07
CA ILE A 67 -0.66 3.53 -8.44
C ILE A 67 -1.82 2.53 -8.52
N ILE A 68 -1.93 1.63 -7.55
CA ILE A 68 -2.98 0.60 -7.52
C ILE A 68 -4.36 1.23 -7.40
N ILE A 69 -4.54 2.20 -6.49
CA ILE A 69 -5.81 2.93 -6.34
C ILE A 69 -6.16 3.66 -7.62
N SER A 70 -5.21 4.40 -8.20
CA SER A 70 -5.40 5.12 -9.46
C SER A 70 -5.85 4.18 -10.57
N TYR A 71 -5.27 3.00 -10.65
CA TYR A 71 -5.64 1.97 -11.62
C TYR A 71 -7.03 1.39 -11.33
N LEU A 72 -7.31 0.98 -10.08
CA LEU A 72 -8.57 0.33 -9.73
C LEU A 72 -9.79 1.25 -9.92
N PHE A 73 -9.65 2.53 -9.58
CA PHE A 73 -10.76 3.49 -9.63
C PHE A 73 -10.76 4.32 -10.92
N GLY A 74 -9.59 4.67 -11.48
CA GLY A 74 -9.48 5.47 -12.69
C GLY A 74 -9.71 4.70 -13.99
N ARG A 75 -9.42 3.39 -14.00
CA ARG A 75 -9.53 2.55 -15.20
C ARG A 75 -10.93 2.60 -15.84
N GLU A 76 -11.97 2.49 -15.04
CA GLU A 76 -13.35 2.39 -15.54
C GLU A 76 -13.85 3.71 -16.14
N TYR A 77 -13.31 4.84 -15.66
CA TYR A 77 -13.54 6.13 -16.29
C TYR A 77 -12.84 6.22 -17.64
N ASN A 78 -11.58 5.78 -17.71
CA ASN A 78 -10.77 5.86 -18.95
C ASN A 78 -11.25 4.89 -20.03
N GLU A 79 -11.77 3.71 -19.63
CA GLU A 79 -12.31 2.71 -20.56
C GLU A 79 -13.79 2.95 -20.90
N HIS A 80 -14.42 4.04 -20.39
CA HIS A 80 -15.85 4.34 -20.56
C HIS A 80 -16.78 3.17 -20.15
N THR A 81 -16.29 2.21 -19.36
CA THR A 81 -17.03 1.02 -18.94
C THR A 81 -17.95 1.28 -17.74
N LEU A 82 -17.81 2.43 -17.10
CA LEU A 82 -18.58 2.81 -15.91
C LEU A 82 -20.09 2.83 -16.22
N LYS A 83 -20.47 3.30 -17.42
CA LYS A 83 -21.87 3.30 -17.89
C LYS A 83 -22.44 1.88 -17.96
N THR A 84 -21.71 0.97 -18.59
CA THR A 84 -22.11 -0.42 -18.76
C THR A 84 -22.18 -1.16 -17.42
N MET A 85 -21.34 -0.81 -16.46
CA MET A 85 -21.37 -1.40 -15.11
C MET A 85 -22.56 -0.90 -14.28
N LEU A 86 -22.98 0.35 -14.46
CA LEU A 86 -24.12 0.91 -13.74
C LEU A 86 -25.49 0.48 -14.32
N THR A 87 -25.53 -0.12 -15.52
CA THR A 87 -26.77 -0.74 -16.05
C THR A 87 -27.09 -2.08 -15.38
N VAL A 88 -26.09 -2.72 -14.73
CA VAL A 88 -26.35 -3.89 -13.87
C VAL A 88 -26.94 -3.39 -12.55
N PRO A 89 -27.97 -4.05 -11.96
CA PRO A 89 -28.65 -3.59 -10.75
C PRO A 89 -27.78 -3.76 -9.49
N ILE A 90 -26.74 -2.92 -9.38
CA ILE A 90 -25.80 -2.93 -8.26
C ILE A 90 -25.81 -1.55 -7.61
N SER A 91 -25.96 -1.55 -6.28
CA SER A 91 -25.83 -0.29 -5.55
C SER A 91 -24.42 0.27 -5.66
N ARG A 92 -24.30 1.58 -5.82
CA ARG A 92 -23.01 2.30 -5.89
C ARG A 92 -22.10 1.99 -4.71
N GLY A 93 -22.67 1.79 -3.51
CA GLY A 93 -21.93 1.39 -2.32
C GLY A 93 -21.30 0.00 -2.42
N LYS A 94 -22.03 -0.99 -2.96
CA LYS A 94 -21.48 -2.35 -3.18
C LYS A 94 -20.32 -2.33 -4.17
N PHE A 95 -20.41 -1.49 -5.20
CA PHE A 95 -19.32 -1.29 -6.15
C PHE A 95 -18.07 -0.73 -5.44
N LEU A 96 -18.21 0.35 -4.66
CA LEU A 96 -17.10 0.95 -3.93
C LEU A 96 -16.44 -0.07 -2.98
N ILE A 97 -17.24 -0.81 -2.20
CA ILE A 97 -16.73 -1.82 -1.27
C ILE A 97 -15.99 -2.93 -2.02
N SER A 98 -16.47 -3.38 -3.17
CA SER A 98 -15.79 -4.42 -3.96
C SER A 98 -14.41 -3.97 -4.44
N LYS A 99 -14.25 -2.70 -4.79
CA LYS A 99 -12.97 -2.10 -5.17
C LYS A 99 -12.00 -2.01 -3.98
N TYR A 100 -12.50 -1.59 -2.80
CA TYR A 100 -11.70 -1.59 -1.58
C TYR A 100 -11.23 -2.99 -1.20
N LEU A 101 -12.11 -3.99 -1.28
CA LEU A 101 -11.72 -5.37 -1.02
C LEU A 101 -10.67 -5.88 -2.02
N MET A 102 -10.81 -5.49 -3.29
CA MET A 102 -9.83 -5.85 -4.31
C MET A 102 -8.47 -5.18 -4.05
N PHE A 103 -8.48 -3.92 -3.61
CA PHE A 103 -7.28 -3.22 -3.18
C PHE A 103 -6.60 -3.93 -2.01
N LEU A 104 -7.36 -4.34 -0.99
CA LEU A 104 -6.83 -5.09 0.15
C LEU A 104 -6.20 -6.43 -0.29
N ILE A 105 -6.89 -7.20 -1.14
CA ILE A 105 -6.37 -8.48 -1.66
C ILE A 105 -5.05 -8.26 -2.41
N TRP A 106 -4.98 -7.18 -3.21
CA TRP A 106 -3.75 -6.87 -3.94
C TRP A 106 -2.60 -6.56 -2.99
N ILE A 107 -2.83 -5.74 -1.95
CA ILE A 107 -1.84 -5.44 -0.91
C ILE A 107 -1.34 -6.71 -0.24
N LEU A 108 -2.23 -7.63 0.13
CA LEU A 108 -1.85 -8.90 0.74
C LEU A 108 -0.94 -9.73 -0.17
N ILE A 109 -1.23 -9.78 -1.47
CA ILE A 109 -0.36 -10.44 -2.46
C ILE A 109 1.03 -9.78 -2.49
N LEU A 110 1.10 -8.45 -2.53
CA LEU A 110 2.38 -7.74 -2.56
C LEU A 110 3.18 -7.93 -1.27
N THR A 111 2.53 -7.97 -0.11
CA THR A 111 3.18 -8.29 1.18
C THR A 111 3.83 -9.66 1.14
N VAL A 112 3.12 -10.67 0.63
CA VAL A 112 3.67 -12.02 0.47
C VAL A 112 4.85 -12.01 -0.52
N VAL A 113 4.73 -11.31 -1.64
CA VAL A 113 5.81 -11.19 -2.64
C VAL A 113 7.05 -10.56 -2.02
N THR A 114 6.92 -9.45 -1.31
CA THR A 114 8.05 -8.79 -0.63
C THR A 114 8.73 -9.73 0.36
N SER A 115 7.97 -10.39 1.23
CA SER A 115 8.54 -11.28 2.25
C SER A 115 9.23 -12.50 1.65
N LEU A 116 8.64 -13.11 0.61
CA LEU A 116 9.24 -14.24 -0.07
C LEU A 116 10.47 -13.84 -0.90
N SER A 117 10.47 -12.68 -1.54
CA SER A 117 11.64 -12.16 -2.25
C SER A 117 12.78 -11.85 -1.29
N THR A 118 12.49 -11.24 -0.12
CA THR A 118 13.50 -10.99 0.92
C THR A 118 14.14 -12.29 1.39
N LEU A 119 13.31 -13.30 1.65
CA LEU A 119 13.79 -14.62 2.04
C LEU A 119 14.69 -15.24 0.95
N ALA A 120 14.25 -15.24 -0.30
CA ALA A 120 14.99 -15.80 -1.43
C ALA A 120 16.33 -15.10 -1.65
N PHE A 121 16.36 -13.78 -1.62
CA PHE A 121 17.60 -13.00 -1.78
C PHE A 121 18.52 -13.10 -0.57
N GLY A 122 17.99 -13.22 0.66
CA GLY A 122 18.79 -13.49 1.85
C GLY A 122 19.55 -14.80 1.78
N PHE A 123 18.89 -15.88 1.33
CA PHE A 123 19.57 -17.16 1.10
C PHE A 123 20.55 -17.09 -0.07
N ALA A 124 20.21 -16.41 -1.16
CA ALA A 124 21.12 -16.24 -2.30
C ALA A 124 22.37 -15.44 -1.95
N ALA A 125 22.28 -14.51 -1.00
CA ALA A 125 23.42 -13.75 -0.47
C ALA A 125 24.24 -14.53 0.57
N GLY A 126 23.80 -15.73 0.98
CA GLY A 126 24.49 -16.54 1.98
C GLY A 126 24.43 -15.96 3.40
N LEU A 127 23.39 -15.16 3.72
CA LEU A 127 23.24 -14.55 5.03
C LEU A 127 23.02 -15.58 6.13
N THR A 128 23.49 -15.26 7.33
CA THR A 128 23.39 -16.11 8.51
C THR A 128 22.29 -15.65 9.46
N GLY A 129 21.91 -16.51 10.42
CA GLY A 129 20.96 -16.15 11.48
C GLY A 129 19.49 -16.31 11.08
N PHE A 130 19.15 -17.05 10.01
CA PHE A 130 17.77 -17.33 9.68
C PHE A 130 17.10 -18.20 10.76
N THR A 131 15.94 -17.79 11.21
CA THR A 131 15.01 -18.60 12.01
C THR A 131 13.59 -18.41 11.50
N LEU A 132 12.76 -19.45 11.60
CA LEU A 132 11.36 -19.35 11.21
C LEU A 132 10.60 -18.29 12.02
N GLN A 133 10.95 -18.15 13.30
CA GLN A 133 10.37 -17.13 14.18
C GLN A 133 10.68 -15.71 13.69
N LEU A 134 11.91 -15.44 13.28
CA LEU A 134 12.31 -14.17 12.69
C LEU A 134 11.48 -13.85 11.44
N PHE A 135 11.37 -14.81 10.53
CA PHE A 135 10.56 -14.65 9.33
C PHE A 135 9.09 -14.34 9.63
N LEU A 136 8.47 -15.09 10.56
CA LEU A 136 7.08 -14.86 10.94
C LEU A 136 6.86 -13.50 11.61
N ASN A 137 7.78 -13.06 12.46
CA ASN A 137 7.71 -11.76 13.10
C ASN A 137 7.83 -10.63 12.06
N SER A 138 8.82 -10.70 11.17
CA SER A 138 9.02 -9.71 10.11
C SER A 138 7.86 -9.67 9.12
N PHE A 139 7.30 -10.84 8.79
CA PHE A 139 6.10 -10.92 7.95
C PHE A 139 4.90 -10.27 8.63
N ALA A 140 4.69 -10.55 9.92
CA ALA A 140 3.59 -9.95 10.69
C ALA A 140 3.74 -8.43 10.81
N GLU A 141 4.95 -7.93 11.04
CA GLU A 141 5.28 -6.51 11.06
C GLU A 141 4.93 -5.83 9.72
N LEU A 142 5.43 -6.37 8.61
CA LEU A 142 5.16 -5.83 7.28
C LEU A 142 3.67 -5.90 6.92
N LEU A 143 2.99 -6.99 7.27
CA LEU A 143 1.56 -7.16 7.07
C LEU A 143 0.78 -6.10 7.84
N PHE A 144 1.14 -5.88 9.10
CA PHE A 144 0.49 -4.90 9.96
C PHE A 144 0.70 -3.47 9.44
N ALA A 145 1.94 -3.11 9.07
CA ALA A 145 2.24 -1.84 8.43
C ALA A 145 1.39 -1.59 7.18
N ASN A 146 1.31 -2.59 6.29
CA ASN A 146 0.56 -2.49 5.04
C ASN A 146 -0.96 -2.40 5.26
N ILE A 147 -1.51 -3.07 6.29
CA ILE A 147 -2.93 -2.93 6.66
C ILE A 147 -3.20 -1.52 7.21
N LEU A 148 -2.36 -0.99 8.08
CA LEU A 148 -2.49 0.37 8.57
C LEU A 148 -2.36 1.40 7.43
N LEU A 149 -1.41 1.18 6.52
CA LEU A 149 -1.22 2.03 5.35
C LEU A 149 -2.43 1.97 4.41
N PHE A 150 -3.05 0.80 4.21
CA PHE A 150 -4.29 0.66 3.45
C PHE A 150 -5.40 1.59 3.98
N LEU A 151 -5.53 1.72 5.29
CA LEU A 151 -6.51 2.61 5.90
C LEU A 151 -6.22 4.09 5.56
N THR A 152 -4.95 4.50 5.60
CA THR A 152 -4.56 5.89 5.33
C THR A 152 -4.73 6.29 3.86
N PHE A 153 -4.91 5.33 2.95
CA PHE A 153 -5.07 5.58 1.52
C PHE A 153 -6.52 5.85 1.08
N SER A 154 -7.48 5.85 2.00
CA SER A 154 -8.89 6.18 1.68
C SER A 154 -9.09 7.57 1.02
N PRO A 155 -8.37 8.66 1.35
CA PRO A 155 -8.48 9.92 0.63
C PRO A 155 -8.04 9.84 -0.84
N PHE A 156 -7.09 8.94 -1.17
CA PHE A 156 -6.66 8.72 -2.56
C PHE A 156 -7.73 8.08 -3.43
N VAL A 157 -8.64 7.32 -2.83
CA VAL A 157 -9.82 6.81 -3.53
C VAL A 157 -10.70 7.98 -3.97
N PHE A 158 -10.93 8.96 -3.10
CA PHE A 158 -11.67 10.17 -3.47
C PHE A 158 -10.97 10.93 -4.61
N ILE A 159 -9.66 11.15 -4.51
CA ILE A 159 -8.89 11.84 -5.57
C ILE A 159 -9.04 11.09 -6.91
N SER A 160 -8.94 9.77 -6.91
CA SER A 160 -9.08 8.94 -8.12
C SER A 160 -10.50 8.91 -8.69
N LEU A 161 -11.53 9.12 -7.87
CA LEU A 161 -12.93 9.26 -8.32
C LEU A 161 -13.23 10.68 -8.83
N PHE A 162 -12.57 11.68 -8.24
CA PHE A 162 -12.75 13.09 -8.60
C PHE A 162 -12.05 13.42 -9.91
N ILE A 163 -10.78 13.02 -10.02
CA ILE A 163 -9.95 13.27 -11.20
C ILE A 163 -9.96 11.99 -12.03
N THR A 164 -10.60 12.02 -13.19
CA THR A 164 -10.75 10.87 -14.09
C THR A 164 -9.42 10.38 -14.70
N ASN A 165 -8.36 11.19 -14.63
CA ASN A 165 -7.02 10.83 -15.09
C ASN A 165 -6.23 10.16 -13.94
N MET A 166 -5.49 9.10 -14.26
CA MET A 166 -4.65 8.36 -13.28
C MET A 166 -3.42 9.16 -12.81
N VAL A 167 -2.90 10.05 -13.65
CA VAL A 167 -1.63 10.75 -13.42
C VAL A 167 -1.63 11.58 -12.13
N PRO A 168 -2.63 12.42 -11.80
CA PRO A 168 -2.60 13.23 -10.58
C PRO A 168 -2.54 12.43 -9.28
N ALA A 169 -3.21 11.27 -9.23
CA ALA A 169 -3.13 10.42 -8.05
C ALA A 169 -1.77 9.73 -7.92
N MET A 170 -1.13 9.36 -9.04
CA MET A 170 0.24 8.83 -9.04
C MET A 170 1.26 9.89 -8.61
N VAL A 171 1.14 11.12 -9.13
CA VAL A 171 2.00 12.25 -8.72
C VAL A 171 1.79 12.59 -7.27
N GLY A 172 0.54 12.60 -6.79
CA GLY A 172 0.22 12.79 -5.38
C GLY A 172 0.88 11.73 -4.49
N GLY A 173 0.85 10.46 -4.90
CA GLY A 173 1.55 9.37 -4.20
C GLY A 173 3.07 9.56 -4.16
N ALA A 174 3.69 9.92 -5.27
CA ALA A 174 5.11 10.22 -5.32
C ALA A 174 5.49 11.40 -4.41
N SER A 175 4.68 12.46 -4.41
CA SER A 175 4.88 13.61 -3.50
C SER A 175 4.76 13.20 -2.04
N LEU A 176 3.78 12.36 -1.69
CA LEU A 176 3.63 11.83 -0.33
C LEU A 176 4.80 10.95 0.10
N THR A 177 5.36 10.16 -0.81
CA THR A 177 6.55 9.36 -0.53
C THR A 177 7.71 10.27 -0.12
N LEU A 178 7.94 11.37 -0.86
CA LEU A 178 8.97 12.35 -0.50
C LEU A 178 8.68 13.01 0.85
N VAL A 179 7.43 13.39 1.10
CA VAL A 179 7.01 13.94 2.39
C VAL A 179 7.26 12.95 3.52
N SER A 180 6.89 11.68 3.34
CA SER A 180 7.10 10.62 4.34
C SER A 180 8.58 10.45 4.69
N LEU A 181 9.47 10.50 3.70
CA LEU A 181 10.92 10.44 3.92
C LEU A 181 11.45 11.65 4.72
N LEU A 182 10.95 12.85 4.41
CA LEU A 182 11.38 14.08 5.11
C LEU A 182 10.83 14.15 6.54
N VAL A 183 9.70 13.52 6.79
CA VAL A 183 9.03 13.47 8.09
C VAL A 183 9.68 12.45 9.03
N ASN A 184 10.22 11.39 8.49
CA ASN A 184 10.85 10.34 9.27
C ASN A 184 12.00 10.93 10.11
N GLY A 185 12.02 10.64 11.41
CA GLY A 185 12.98 11.19 12.37
C GLY A 185 12.62 12.58 12.92
N GLN A 186 11.53 13.22 12.45
CA GLN A 186 11.06 14.49 12.98
C GLN A 186 10.08 14.28 14.14
N SER A 187 10.11 15.13 15.16
CA SER A 187 9.23 15.02 16.36
C SER A 187 7.73 15.01 16.05
N TRP A 188 7.33 15.47 14.89
CA TRP A 188 5.93 15.50 14.44
C TRP A 188 5.54 14.33 13.53
N ALA A 189 6.44 13.38 13.28
CA ALA A 189 6.17 12.17 12.48
C ALA A 189 4.94 11.37 12.97
N PRO A 190 4.68 11.19 14.28
CA PRO A 190 3.51 10.50 14.79
C PRO A 190 2.15 11.12 14.45
N TYR A 191 2.13 12.34 13.93
CA TYR A 191 0.89 13.04 13.53
C TYR A 191 0.64 12.96 12.02
N VAL A 192 1.53 12.35 11.25
CA VAL A 192 1.41 12.23 9.80
C VAL A 192 0.84 10.86 9.43
N PRO A 193 -0.35 10.81 8.78
CA PRO A 193 -1.06 9.56 8.53
C PRO A 193 -0.23 8.49 7.80
N TRP A 194 0.62 8.89 6.87
CA TRP A 194 1.42 7.97 6.05
C TRP A 194 2.75 7.55 6.70
N ALA A 195 3.22 8.26 7.73
CA ALA A 195 4.38 7.87 8.53
C ALA A 195 3.98 6.93 9.69
N CYS A 196 2.81 7.13 10.27
CA CYS A 196 2.31 6.33 11.41
C CYS A 196 2.35 4.81 11.19
N PRO A 197 1.97 4.25 10.02
CA PRO A 197 1.97 2.79 9.82
C PRO A 197 3.32 2.14 10.05
N TYR A 198 4.39 2.72 9.53
CA TYR A 198 5.75 2.24 9.75
C TYR A 198 6.15 2.39 11.22
N LEU A 199 6.00 3.58 11.81
CA LEU A 199 6.41 3.85 13.20
C LEU A 199 5.71 2.92 14.20
N ILE A 200 4.43 2.60 13.97
CA ILE A 200 3.67 1.69 14.84
C ILE A 200 4.15 0.24 14.66
N SER A 201 4.36 -0.21 13.43
CA SER A 201 4.70 -1.61 13.15
C SER A 201 6.13 -1.96 13.54
N SER A 202 7.08 -1.04 13.38
CA SER A 202 8.48 -1.21 13.79
C SER A 202 8.68 -1.03 15.31
N GLY A 203 7.70 -0.44 16.01
CA GLY A 203 7.83 -0.08 17.42
C GLY A 203 8.58 1.22 17.67
N GLU A 204 9.17 1.86 16.65
CA GLU A 204 9.89 3.14 16.75
C GLU A 204 9.01 4.28 17.31
N ILE A 205 7.70 4.13 17.28
CA ILE A 205 6.78 5.10 17.88
C ILE A 205 7.08 5.38 19.37
N ALA A 206 7.65 4.42 20.09
CA ALA A 206 8.02 4.55 21.49
C ALA A 206 9.10 5.62 21.72
N ASP A 207 10.00 5.81 20.76
CA ASP A 207 11.11 6.77 20.83
C ASP A 207 10.63 8.22 20.79
N TYR A 208 9.41 8.44 20.29
CA TYR A 208 8.80 9.77 20.21
C TYR A 208 8.11 10.20 21.51
N GLY A 209 7.96 9.31 22.50
CA GLY A 209 7.28 9.60 23.77
C GLY A 209 5.82 10.00 23.64
N VAL A 210 5.19 9.68 22.53
CA VAL A 210 3.80 10.03 22.20
C VAL A 210 2.87 8.89 22.61
N ASN A 211 1.68 9.24 23.12
CA ASN A 211 0.66 8.25 23.43
C ASN A 211 0.21 7.53 22.14
N LEU A 212 0.27 6.20 22.13
CA LEU A 212 -0.12 5.35 20.99
C LEU A 212 -1.53 5.62 20.45
N MET A 213 -2.43 6.14 21.28
CA MET A 213 -3.78 6.50 20.83
C MET A 213 -3.79 7.61 19.76
N ILE A 214 -2.75 8.47 19.75
CA ILE A 214 -2.68 9.58 18.80
C ILE A 214 -2.47 9.08 17.37
N PRO A 215 -1.40 8.31 17.04
CA PRO A 215 -1.19 7.84 15.67
C PRO A 215 -2.30 6.90 15.20
N TYR A 216 -2.87 6.05 16.07
CA TYR A 216 -4.06 5.25 15.72
C TYR A 216 -5.27 6.13 15.43
N GLY A 217 -5.48 7.18 16.23
CA GLY A 217 -6.55 8.16 16.00
C GLY A 217 -6.39 8.90 14.67
N VAL A 218 -5.17 9.28 14.32
CA VAL A 218 -4.84 9.92 13.03
C VAL A 218 -5.15 9.00 11.85
N ILE A 219 -4.74 7.72 11.92
CA ILE A 219 -5.04 6.73 10.87
C ILE A 219 -6.55 6.54 10.74
N LEU A 220 -7.26 6.35 11.86
CA LEU A 220 -8.70 6.10 11.87
C LEU A 220 -9.49 7.31 11.34
N ALA A 221 -9.12 8.52 11.77
CA ALA A 221 -9.73 9.76 11.29
C ALA A 221 -9.53 9.92 9.78
N THR A 222 -8.31 9.69 9.28
CA THR A 222 -7.99 9.72 7.85
C THR A 222 -8.84 8.72 7.08
N PHE A 223 -8.98 7.48 7.60
CA PHE A 223 -9.80 6.44 6.97
C PHE A 223 -11.27 6.84 6.90
N ILE A 224 -11.86 7.26 8.01
CA ILE A 224 -13.29 7.60 8.09
C ILE A 224 -13.60 8.80 7.18
N ILE A 225 -12.79 9.85 7.24
CA ILE A 225 -12.97 11.05 6.42
C ILE A 225 -12.85 10.70 4.93
N GLY A 226 -11.79 9.99 4.54
CA GLY A 226 -11.57 9.61 3.14
C GLY A 226 -12.67 8.70 2.60
N LEU A 227 -13.14 7.75 3.39
CA LEU A 227 -14.22 6.83 3.02
C LEU A 227 -15.57 7.56 2.91
N ALA A 228 -15.89 8.43 3.88
CA ALA A 228 -17.13 9.20 3.88
C ALA A 228 -17.19 10.15 2.67
N VAL A 229 -16.11 10.88 2.40
CA VAL A 229 -16.02 11.79 1.24
C VAL A 229 -16.12 11.02 -0.07
N SER A 230 -15.42 9.90 -0.20
CA SER A 230 -15.48 9.02 -1.38
C SER A 230 -16.91 8.50 -1.61
N TYR A 231 -17.58 8.04 -0.55
CA TYR A 231 -18.94 7.52 -0.63
C TYR A 231 -19.95 8.60 -1.02
N VAL A 232 -19.93 9.76 -0.34
CA VAL A 232 -20.83 10.88 -0.61
C VAL A 232 -20.64 11.39 -2.04
N TYR A 233 -19.39 11.56 -2.46
CA TYR A 233 -19.08 12.01 -3.82
C TYR A 233 -19.59 11.02 -4.87
N PHE A 234 -19.27 9.73 -4.72
CA PHE A 234 -19.66 8.71 -5.69
C PHE A 234 -21.17 8.48 -5.78
N THR A 235 -21.89 8.68 -4.65
CA THR A 235 -23.35 8.54 -4.64
C THR A 235 -24.07 9.75 -5.26
N LYS A 236 -23.51 10.96 -5.12
CA LYS A 236 -24.09 12.22 -5.62
C LYS A 236 -23.66 12.56 -7.05
N LYS A 237 -22.56 11.98 -7.54
CA LYS A 237 -22.06 12.29 -8.89
C LYS A 237 -23.02 11.72 -9.93
N ASP A 238 -23.61 12.62 -10.71
CA ASP A 238 -24.33 12.24 -11.92
C ASP A 238 -23.32 11.70 -12.94
N VAL A 239 -23.54 10.47 -13.41
CA VAL A 239 -22.78 9.94 -14.53
C VAL A 239 -23.41 10.49 -15.78
N PRO A 240 -22.80 11.42 -16.52
CA PRO A 240 -23.39 11.99 -17.72
C PRO A 240 -23.70 10.85 -18.69
N LEU A 241 -24.95 10.83 -19.13
CA LEU A 241 -25.49 9.88 -20.12
C LEU A 241 -24.78 9.99 -21.46
#